data_63f37605b5b695951808268c482aad07
#
_entry.id   63f37605b5b695951808268c482aad07
#
_cell.length_a   1.000
_cell.length_b   1.000
_cell.length_c   1.000
_cell.angle_alpha   90.00
_cell.angle_beta   90.00
_cell.angle_gamma   90.00
#
_symmetry.space_group_name_H-M   'P 1'
#
loop_
_entity.id
_entity.type
_entity.pdbx_description
1 polymer ?
#
loop_
_entity_poly.entity_id
_entity_poly.type
_entity_poly.pdbx_seq_one_letter_code
_entity_poly.pdbx_strand_id
1 'polypeptide(L)'
;MQFAVGKTKTARVIRKQFPLRPAAAKTIHRSQGDTETRIVVNLETKRKIPHVHHVALSRVTTIEGLYITDLCEDKNHVHSDVKTEMVRLRTKAFLNLCIPRLYELSSSFFKLCFLNARSLHKHIDDLRNEHNFNSADLIICSESRFSPLDDDNMYIIQGYHLFRNDNHVFNTRPYGGTAIYSRHSFAPGFPYNSNTNGIEITIVKVSTLPNVTITAIYRSPKISLTLLCRSLIQVLDNISFQYNIIIGDFNVNWMNEIERRPLYNLLVTERNYKQLISHYTTDNRTTIDHIYTNFLPHSHADTTSGTLETYFTDHKAIWLAFPYNIC
;
A
#
# COMPACT_ATOMS: atom_id res chain seq x y z
N MET A 1 17.92 -2.69 50.06
CA MET A 1 18.23 -1.27 49.88
C MET A 1 19.34 -0.92 50.85
N GLN A 2 20.46 -0.37 50.39
CA GLN A 2 21.57 0.08 51.26
C GLN A 2 21.50 1.59 51.42
N PHE A 3 21.55 2.09 52.62
CA PHE A 3 21.59 3.54 52.89
C PHE A 3 22.91 3.91 53.57
N ALA A 4 23.52 4.99 53.16
CA ALA A 4 24.64 5.59 53.82
C ALA A 4 24.12 6.47 54.98
N VAL A 5 24.54 6.21 56.21
CA VAL A 5 24.17 7.00 57.37
C VAL A 5 25.42 7.77 57.83
N GLY A 6 25.52 9.05 57.42
CA GLY A 6 26.52 9.98 57.89
C GLY A 6 27.93 9.86 57.27
N LYS A 7 28.71 10.96 57.31
CA LYS A 7 30.04 11.06 56.67
C LYS A 7 31.19 10.34 57.43
N THR A 8 30.95 9.79 58.60
CA THR A 8 32.03 9.29 59.44
C THR A 8 31.86 7.90 60.05
N LYS A 9 30.73 7.22 59.84
CA LYS A 9 30.56 5.80 60.24
C LYS A 9 29.71 5.09 59.18
N THR A 10 30.30 4.12 58.54
CA THR A 10 29.59 3.22 57.60
C THR A 10 28.87 2.15 58.41
N ALA A 11 27.65 2.44 58.85
CA ALA A 11 26.75 1.38 59.32
C ALA A 11 25.95 0.83 58.11
N ARG A 12 26.12 -0.43 57.82
CA ARG A 12 25.36 -1.11 56.77
C ARG A 12 24.01 -1.56 57.34
N VAL A 13 22.97 -0.81 57.09
CA VAL A 13 21.60 -1.17 57.48
C VAL A 13 20.94 -1.93 56.35
N ILE A 14 20.62 -3.21 56.60
CA ILE A 14 19.85 -4.04 55.65
C ILE A 14 18.40 -4.01 56.10
N ARG A 15 17.55 -3.35 55.29
CA ARG A 15 16.10 -3.38 55.50
C ARG A 15 15.50 -4.52 54.69
N LYS A 16 14.98 -5.54 55.35
CA LYS A 16 14.15 -6.59 54.74
C LYS A 16 12.69 -6.15 54.82
N GLN A 17 12.05 -5.88 53.66
CA GLN A 17 10.62 -5.59 53.60
C GLN A 17 10.06 -6.15 52.29
N PHE A 18 8.77 -6.43 52.29
CA PHE A 18 8.08 -6.71 51.05
C PHE A 18 8.15 -5.47 50.12
N PRO A 19 8.28 -5.66 48.80
CA PRO A 19 8.34 -4.56 47.86
C PRO A 19 6.95 -3.93 47.63
N LEU A 20 6.31 -3.48 48.72
CA LEU A 20 5.04 -2.79 48.68
C LEU A 20 5.28 -1.38 48.15
N ARG A 21 4.51 -1.00 47.13
CA ARG A 21 4.46 0.35 46.60
C ARG A 21 3.05 0.89 46.83
N PRO A 22 2.89 2.17 47.18
CA PRO A 22 1.59 2.79 47.16
C PRO A 22 1.02 2.68 45.73
N ALA A 23 -0.12 2.03 45.55
CA ALA A 23 -0.73 1.85 44.25
C ALA A 23 -1.45 3.11 43.75
N ALA A 24 -1.77 4.03 44.67
CA ALA A 24 -2.56 5.22 44.41
C ALA A 24 -1.81 6.44 43.83
N ALA A 25 -0.47 6.47 43.99
CA ALA A 25 0.34 7.58 43.50
C ALA A 25 1.68 7.10 42.94
N LYS A 26 2.04 7.66 41.78
CA LYS A 26 3.32 7.40 41.08
C LYS A 26 3.83 8.68 40.42
N THR A 27 5.14 8.76 40.21
CA THR A 27 5.70 9.88 39.45
C THR A 27 5.32 9.78 37.97
N ILE A 28 5.21 10.92 37.27
CA ILE A 28 4.90 10.99 35.84
C ILE A 28 5.83 10.08 35.01
N HIS A 29 7.14 10.09 35.29
CA HIS A 29 8.09 9.21 34.59
C HIS A 29 7.81 7.71 34.77
N ARG A 30 7.31 7.33 35.92
CA ARG A 30 6.96 5.91 36.21
C ARG A 30 5.62 5.51 35.59
N SER A 31 4.79 6.43 35.22
CA SER A 31 3.53 6.17 34.52
C SER A 31 3.71 6.05 33.00
N GLN A 32 4.93 6.27 32.52
CA GLN A 32 5.19 6.12 31.08
C GLN A 32 4.93 4.67 30.63
N GLY A 33 4.06 4.52 29.63
CA GLY A 33 3.60 3.20 29.17
C GLY A 33 2.31 2.70 29.83
N ASP A 34 1.88 3.28 30.95
CA ASP A 34 0.61 2.91 31.57
C ASP A 34 -0.56 3.61 30.88
N THR A 35 -1.73 2.99 30.93
CA THR A 35 -2.99 3.55 30.45
C THR A 35 -4.04 3.41 31.52
N GLU A 36 -4.68 4.51 31.87
CA GLU A 36 -5.63 4.57 32.99
C GLU A 36 -6.97 5.14 32.52
N THR A 37 -8.04 4.75 33.16
CA THR A 37 -9.38 5.30 32.87
C THR A 37 -9.63 6.64 33.57
N ARG A 38 -9.00 6.83 34.74
CA ARG A 38 -9.08 8.07 35.53
C ARG A 38 -7.75 8.37 36.20
N ILE A 39 -7.30 9.61 36.06
CA ILE A 39 -6.08 10.09 36.74
C ILE A 39 -6.30 11.48 37.32
N VAL A 40 -5.62 11.74 38.43
CA VAL A 40 -5.45 13.09 38.98
C VAL A 40 -3.96 13.44 38.82
N VAL A 41 -3.68 14.53 38.15
CA VAL A 41 -2.30 14.94 37.83
C VAL A 41 -2.02 16.28 38.48
N ASN A 42 -0.93 16.38 39.23
CA ASN A 42 -0.33 17.63 39.65
C ASN A 42 0.76 18.00 38.63
N LEU A 43 0.57 19.08 37.91
CA LEU A 43 1.49 19.61 36.89
C LEU A 43 2.33 20.78 37.41
N GLU A 44 2.26 21.09 38.72
CA GLU A 44 3.19 22.00 39.35
C GLU A 44 4.61 21.39 39.37
N THR A 45 5.54 22.03 38.70
CA THR A 45 6.93 21.58 38.65
C THR A 45 7.86 22.68 39.13
N LYS A 46 8.80 22.31 40.04
CA LYS A 46 9.82 23.26 40.49
C LYS A 46 10.85 23.59 39.42
N ARG A 47 11.03 22.73 38.42
CA ARG A 47 11.98 22.87 37.32
C ARG A 47 11.27 22.66 35.98
N LYS A 48 11.76 23.33 34.93
CA LYS A 48 11.31 23.05 33.57
C LYS A 48 11.81 21.67 33.13
N ILE A 49 10.90 20.72 32.97
CA ILE A 49 11.21 19.38 32.50
C ILE A 49 10.49 19.22 31.15
N PRO A 50 11.23 19.12 30.03
CA PRO A 50 10.63 18.97 28.71
C PRO A 50 9.69 17.76 28.67
N HIS A 51 8.56 17.92 28.03
CA HIS A 51 7.58 16.87 27.71
C HIS A 51 6.89 16.20 28.89
N VAL A 52 7.20 16.54 30.16
CA VAL A 52 6.61 15.88 31.33
C VAL A 52 5.09 16.01 31.36
N HIS A 53 4.56 17.16 30.96
CA HIS A 53 3.12 17.42 30.88
C HIS A 53 2.47 16.50 29.84
N HIS A 54 3.09 16.34 28.66
CA HIS A 54 2.59 15.44 27.62
C HIS A 54 2.54 13.98 28.12
N VAL A 55 3.59 13.51 28.78
CA VAL A 55 3.60 12.15 29.32
C VAL A 55 2.48 11.96 30.35
N ALA A 56 2.24 12.93 31.21
CA ALA A 56 1.17 12.87 32.19
C ALA A 56 -0.23 12.83 31.55
N LEU A 57 -0.51 13.76 30.65
CA LEU A 57 -1.81 13.92 30.01
C LEU A 57 -2.15 12.76 29.07
N SER A 58 -1.15 12.15 28.45
CA SER A 58 -1.34 11.02 27.54
C SER A 58 -1.58 9.67 28.27
N ARG A 59 -1.68 9.67 29.60
CA ARG A 59 -1.92 8.43 30.38
C ARG A 59 -3.41 8.08 30.51
N VAL A 60 -4.30 8.97 30.21
CA VAL A 60 -5.74 8.76 30.32
C VAL A 60 -6.37 8.57 28.93
N THR A 61 -7.37 7.73 28.84
CA THR A 61 -8.03 7.37 27.58
C THR A 61 -9.06 8.41 27.11
N THR A 62 -9.65 9.14 28.05
CA THR A 62 -10.67 10.15 27.77
C THR A 62 -10.47 11.41 28.61
N ILE A 63 -10.95 12.55 28.13
CA ILE A 63 -10.82 13.83 28.83
C ILE A 63 -11.64 13.86 30.12
N GLU A 64 -12.73 13.13 30.18
CA GLU A 64 -13.61 13.02 31.36
C GLU A 64 -12.94 12.29 32.51
N GLY A 65 -11.90 11.49 32.20
CA GLY A 65 -11.08 10.80 33.19
C GLY A 65 -9.91 11.61 33.72
N LEU A 66 -9.67 12.82 33.20
CA LEU A 66 -8.51 13.64 33.54
C LEU A 66 -8.86 14.74 34.53
N TYR A 67 -8.19 14.75 35.68
CA TYR A 67 -8.29 15.82 36.68
C TYR A 67 -6.91 16.43 36.91
N ILE A 68 -6.82 17.76 36.82
CA ILE A 68 -5.61 18.52 37.04
C ILE A 68 -5.78 19.35 38.31
N THR A 69 -4.88 19.17 39.31
CA THR A 69 -4.95 19.94 40.55
C THR A 69 -4.19 21.27 40.44
N ASP A 70 -3.02 21.24 39.82
CA ASP A 70 -2.16 22.42 39.66
C ASP A 70 -1.53 22.41 38.27
N LEU A 71 -1.52 23.57 37.62
CA LEU A 71 -0.94 23.79 36.30
C LEU A 71 -0.06 25.03 36.31
N CYS A 72 1.19 24.87 35.95
CA CYS A 72 2.10 26.00 35.73
C CYS A 72 2.39 26.12 34.24
N GLU A 73 1.62 26.96 33.53
CA GLU A 73 1.73 27.12 32.08
C GLU A 73 3.11 27.65 31.63
N ASP A 74 3.70 28.54 32.41
CA ASP A 74 5.04 29.14 32.12
C ASP A 74 6.15 28.08 32.08
N LYS A 75 5.92 26.94 32.70
CA LYS A 75 6.88 25.83 32.75
C LYS A 75 6.62 24.76 31.70
N ASN A 76 5.54 24.89 30.92
CA ASN A 76 5.30 24.03 29.80
C ASN A 76 6.35 24.30 28.70
N HIS A 77 7.34 23.44 28.59
CA HIS A 77 8.49 23.65 27.72
C HIS A 77 8.61 22.52 26.70
N VAL A 78 8.61 22.90 25.44
CA VAL A 78 8.94 22.02 24.34
C VAL A 78 10.40 22.26 23.95
N HIS A 79 11.20 21.19 23.88
CA HIS A 79 12.60 21.30 23.51
C HIS A 79 12.76 21.96 22.14
N SER A 80 13.80 22.77 21.96
CA SER A 80 14.07 23.47 20.70
C SER A 80 14.15 22.52 19.50
N ASP A 81 14.82 21.39 19.67
CA ASP A 81 14.98 20.39 18.60
C ASP A 81 13.65 19.82 18.15
N VAL A 82 12.69 19.61 19.08
CA VAL A 82 11.33 19.17 18.73
C VAL A 82 10.60 20.26 17.96
N LYS A 83 10.75 21.54 18.32
CA LYS A 83 10.17 22.65 17.55
C LYS A 83 10.76 22.72 16.15
N THR A 84 12.07 22.58 16.03
CA THR A 84 12.78 22.56 14.74
C THR A 84 12.32 21.38 13.88
N GLU A 85 12.22 20.20 14.48
CA GLU A 85 11.74 19.01 13.77
C GLU A 85 10.26 19.12 13.38
N MET A 86 9.41 19.68 14.24
CA MET A 86 8.00 19.95 13.89
C MET A 86 7.87 20.97 12.74
N VAL A 87 8.72 21.99 12.68
CA VAL A 87 8.79 22.89 11.53
C VAL A 87 9.27 22.15 10.30
N ARG A 88 10.34 21.35 10.41
CA ARG A 88 10.84 20.52 9.32
C ARG A 88 9.79 19.53 8.82
N LEU A 89 9.08 18.87 9.73
CA LEU A 89 7.98 17.97 9.39
C LEU A 89 6.82 18.72 8.74
N ARG A 90 6.43 19.88 9.22
CA ARG A 90 5.37 20.70 8.60
C ARG A 90 5.77 21.23 7.22
N THR A 91 7.01 21.64 7.01
CA THR A 91 7.50 22.10 5.71
C THR A 91 7.75 20.96 4.72
N LYS A 92 8.13 19.77 5.23
CA LYS A 92 8.25 18.55 4.42
C LYS A 92 6.97 17.71 4.38
N ALA A 93 6.08 17.84 5.33
CA ALA A 93 4.73 17.33 5.38
C ALA A 93 3.71 18.17 4.61
N PHE A 94 4.14 19.06 3.77
CA PHE A 94 3.59 19.09 2.44
C PHE A 94 4.06 17.84 1.68
N LEU A 95 3.93 16.68 2.28
CA LEU A 95 3.29 15.60 1.59
C LEU A 95 2.06 16.25 0.97
N ASN A 96 2.15 16.54 -0.33
CA ASN A 96 0.98 16.48 -1.14
C ASN A 96 0.40 15.09 -0.86
N LEU A 97 -0.50 15.03 0.10
CA LEU A 97 -1.48 13.96 0.24
C LEU A 97 -2.49 14.04 -0.93
N CYS A 98 -2.08 14.59 -2.03
CA CYS A 98 -2.54 14.26 -3.33
C CYS A 98 -1.84 12.98 -3.81
N ILE A 99 -1.96 11.90 -3.03
CA ILE A 99 -2.24 10.62 -3.66
C ILE A 99 -3.71 10.78 -4.02
N PRO A 100 -4.07 11.05 -5.27
CA PRO A 100 -5.46 11.14 -5.63
C PRO A 100 -6.03 9.79 -5.30
N ARG A 101 -6.90 9.76 -4.30
CA ARG A 101 -7.59 8.54 -3.95
C ARG A 101 -8.47 8.21 -5.14
N LEU A 102 -8.42 7.01 -5.62
CA LEU A 102 -9.10 6.62 -6.85
C LEU A 102 -10.60 6.97 -6.81
N TYR A 103 -11.20 6.90 -5.63
CA TYR A 103 -12.61 7.26 -5.42
C TYR A 103 -12.88 8.79 -5.45
N GLU A 104 -11.85 9.64 -5.30
CA GLU A 104 -11.98 11.10 -5.39
C GLU A 104 -11.93 11.60 -6.83
N LEU A 105 -11.47 10.76 -7.76
CA LEU A 105 -11.44 11.11 -9.18
C LEU A 105 -12.85 11.14 -9.77
N SER A 106 -13.08 12.10 -10.67
CA SER A 106 -14.35 12.25 -11.38
C SER A 106 -14.78 10.95 -12.07
N SER A 107 -16.09 10.77 -12.21
CA SER A 107 -16.68 9.69 -13.01
C SER A 107 -16.42 9.81 -14.52
N SER A 108 -15.84 10.93 -14.98
CA SER A 108 -15.38 11.10 -16.37
C SER A 108 -14.06 10.38 -16.68
N PHE A 109 -13.43 9.78 -15.67
CA PHE A 109 -12.20 9.01 -15.81
C PHE A 109 -12.48 7.51 -15.81
N PHE A 110 -11.86 6.80 -16.74
CA PHE A 110 -11.71 5.35 -16.63
C PHE A 110 -10.62 5.03 -15.61
N LYS A 111 -10.94 4.15 -14.67
CA LYS A 111 -10.09 3.84 -13.52
C LYS A 111 -9.69 2.37 -13.55
N LEU A 112 -8.41 2.13 -13.77
CA LEU A 112 -7.80 0.81 -13.84
C LEU A 112 -6.95 0.56 -12.59
N CYS A 113 -7.15 -0.58 -11.93
CA CYS A 113 -6.32 -1.06 -10.82
C CYS A 113 -5.70 -2.41 -11.12
N PHE A 114 -4.48 -2.61 -10.66
CA PHE A 114 -3.80 -3.91 -10.65
C PHE A 114 -3.24 -4.22 -9.26
N LEU A 115 -3.35 -5.47 -8.84
CA LEU A 115 -2.80 -5.98 -7.60
C LEU A 115 -2.30 -7.42 -7.76
N ASN A 116 -1.09 -7.74 -7.30
CA ASN A 116 -0.74 -9.12 -6.99
C ASN A 116 -1.39 -9.49 -5.65
N ALA A 117 -2.45 -10.29 -5.72
CA ALA A 117 -3.29 -10.63 -4.57
C ALA A 117 -2.70 -11.76 -3.70
N ARG A 118 -1.66 -12.45 -4.17
CA ARG A 118 -1.05 -13.60 -3.50
C ARG A 118 -2.02 -14.72 -3.09
N SER A 119 -3.26 -14.56 -3.18
CA SER A 119 -4.37 -15.52 -3.13
C SER A 119 -5.68 -14.80 -2.86
N LEU A 120 -6.60 -14.81 -3.79
CA LEU A 120 -7.94 -14.26 -3.59
C LEU A 120 -8.78 -15.10 -2.61
N HIS A 121 -8.49 -16.38 -2.42
CA HIS A 121 -9.11 -17.17 -1.34
C HIS A 121 -8.93 -16.53 0.05
N LYS A 122 -7.81 -15.85 0.26
CA LYS A 122 -7.51 -15.23 1.55
C LYS A 122 -7.98 -13.79 1.63
N HIS A 123 -7.97 -13.07 0.50
CA HIS A 123 -8.01 -11.62 0.46
C HIS A 123 -9.21 -11.04 -0.28
N ILE A 124 -10.19 -11.87 -0.65
CA ILE A 124 -11.39 -11.37 -1.36
C ILE A 124 -12.20 -10.40 -0.50
N ASP A 125 -12.29 -10.64 0.80
CA ASP A 125 -13.04 -9.75 1.70
C ASP A 125 -12.29 -8.43 1.94
N ASP A 126 -10.97 -8.46 1.97
CA ASP A 126 -10.14 -7.25 2.01
C ASP A 126 -10.38 -6.41 0.74
N LEU A 127 -10.38 -7.06 -0.43
CA LEU A 127 -10.64 -6.40 -1.71
C LEU A 127 -12.06 -5.82 -1.80
N ARG A 128 -13.07 -6.54 -1.28
CA ARG A 128 -14.48 -6.08 -1.22
C ARG A 128 -14.67 -4.83 -0.36
N ASN A 129 -13.87 -4.69 0.70
CA ASN A 129 -14.02 -3.63 1.68
C ASN A 129 -13.15 -2.40 1.38
N GLU A 130 -12.25 -2.47 0.40
CA GLU A 130 -11.36 -1.35 0.08
C GLU A 130 -12.01 -0.39 -0.93
N HIS A 131 -12.28 0.84 -0.50
CA HIS A 131 -12.99 1.86 -1.29
C HIS A 131 -12.32 2.21 -2.62
N ASN A 132 -11.00 2.19 -2.68
CA ASN A 132 -10.29 2.50 -3.92
C ASN A 132 -10.57 1.44 -4.99
N PHE A 133 -10.56 0.15 -4.63
CA PHE A 133 -10.92 -0.91 -5.57
C PHE A 133 -12.38 -0.82 -5.98
N ASN A 134 -13.28 -0.56 -5.03
CA ASN A 134 -14.70 -0.39 -5.31
C ASN A 134 -15.03 0.82 -6.18
N SER A 135 -14.09 1.74 -6.38
CA SER A 135 -14.25 2.88 -7.31
C SER A 135 -13.64 2.63 -8.69
N ALA A 136 -12.86 1.56 -8.86
CA ALA A 136 -12.24 1.23 -10.14
C ALA A 136 -13.28 0.70 -11.14
N ASP A 137 -13.05 0.91 -12.43
CA ASP A 137 -13.89 0.36 -13.49
C ASP A 137 -13.42 -1.03 -13.90
N LEU A 138 -12.12 -1.27 -13.78
CA LEU A 138 -11.48 -2.56 -14.01
C LEU A 138 -10.44 -2.83 -12.92
N ILE A 139 -10.55 -3.99 -12.29
CA ILE A 139 -9.58 -4.48 -11.31
C ILE A 139 -8.95 -5.75 -11.86
N ILE A 140 -7.64 -5.79 -11.94
CA ILE A 140 -6.88 -6.95 -12.39
C ILE A 140 -6.07 -7.47 -11.21
N CYS A 141 -6.25 -8.74 -10.88
CA CYS A 141 -5.51 -9.42 -9.82
C CYS A 141 -4.67 -10.55 -10.40
N SER A 142 -3.36 -10.52 -10.18
CA SER A 142 -2.49 -11.68 -10.42
C SER A 142 -2.36 -12.53 -9.16
N GLU A 143 -1.82 -13.74 -9.31
CA GLU A 143 -1.77 -14.75 -8.26
C GLU A 143 -3.11 -14.97 -7.56
N SER A 144 -4.19 -15.04 -8.33
CA SER A 144 -5.52 -15.34 -7.81
C SER A 144 -5.56 -16.68 -7.07
N ARG A 145 -4.76 -17.64 -7.55
CA ARG A 145 -4.64 -19.01 -7.07
C ARG A 145 -5.97 -19.79 -7.11
N PHE A 146 -6.84 -19.38 -7.99
CA PHE A 146 -8.06 -20.13 -8.24
C PHE A 146 -7.79 -21.46 -8.94
N SER A 147 -8.67 -22.39 -8.71
CA SER A 147 -8.74 -23.67 -9.39
C SER A 147 -10.09 -23.82 -10.11
N PRO A 148 -10.20 -24.68 -11.10
CA PRO A 148 -11.49 -24.94 -11.77
C PRO A 148 -12.61 -25.45 -10.84
N LEU A 149 -12.27 -25.86 -9.62
CA LEU A 149 -13.23 -26.32 -8.61
C LEU A 149 -13.79 -25.20 -7.73
N ASP A 150 -13.23 -23.99 -7.83
CA ASP A 150 -13.69 -22.86 -7.05
C ASP A 150 -15.00 -22.31 -7.61
N ASP A 151 -15.99 -22.13 -6.75
CA ASP A 151 -17.26 -21.51 -7.10
C ASP A 151 -17.11 -19.99 -7.20
N ASP A 152 -17.33 -19.45 -8.39
CA ASP A 152 -17.25 -18.01 -8.68
C ASP A 152 -18.11 -17.16 -7.73
N ASN A 153 -19.26 -17.70 -7.28
CA ASN A 153 -20.15 -16.98 -6.38
C ASN A 153 -19.50 -16.59 -5.06
N MET A 154 -18.50 -17.33 -4.61
CA MET A 154 -17.75 -17.03 -3.40
C MET A 154 -16.81 -15.82 -3.56
N TYR A 155 -16.51 -15.43 -4.80
CA TYR A 155 -15.51 -14.41 -5.11
C TYR A 155 -16.08 -13.20 -5.85
N ILE A 156 -17.40 -13.10 -5.96
CA ILE A 156 -18.07 -11.93 -6.57
C ILE A 156 -17.80 -10.68 -5.73
N ILE A 157 -17.48 -9.59 -6.40
CA ILE A 157 -17.55 -8.23 -5.86
C ILE A 157 -18.83 -7.59 -6.37
N GLN A 158 -19.62 -6.99 -5.49
CA GLN A 158 -20.89 -6.38 -5.86
C GLN A 158 -20.69 -5.29 -6.93
N GLY A 159 -21.44 -5.37 -8.02
CA GLY A 159 -21.34 -4.42 -9.14
C GLY A 159 -20.30 -4.80 -10.19
N TYR A 160 -19.65 -5.96 -10.07
CA TYR A 160 -18.63 -6.42 -11.01
C TYR A 160 -18.94 -7.82 -11.55
N HIS A 161 -18.55 -8.05 -12.81
CA HIS A 161 -18.40 -9.37 -13.38
C HIS A 161 -16.98 -9.90 -13.11
N LEU A 162 -16.88 -11.15 -12.70
CA LEU A 162 -15.60 -11.86 -12.54
C LEU A 162 -15.26 -12.65 -13.80
N PHE A 163 -14.04 -12.48 -14.29
CA PHE A 163 -13.43 -13.29 -15.34
C PHE A 163 -12.14 -13.89 -14.82
N ARG A 164 -11.90 -15.17 -15.10
CA ARG A 164 -10.78 -15.92 -14.55
C ARG A 164 -9.91 -16.52 -15.65
N ASN A 165 -8.62 -16.53 -15.42
CA ASN A 165 -7.65 -17.32 -16.13
C ASN A 165 -6.84 -18.11 -15.10
N ASP A 166 -7.29 -19.33 -14.81
CA ASP A 166 -6.70 -20.15 -13.76
C ASP A 166 -5.42 -20.81 -14.25
N ASN A 167 -4.37 -20.75 -13.43
CA ASN A 167 -3.14 -21.48 -13.68
C ASN A 167 -3.10 -22.73 -12.78
N HIS A 168 -3.78 -23.79 -13.21
CA HIS A 168 -3.90 -25.01 -12.45
C HIS A 168 -3.29 -26.20 -13.18
N VAL A 169 -2.31 -26.83 -12.57
CA VAL A 169 -1.80 -28.15 -12.98
C VAL A 169 -2.41 -29.20 -12.07
N PHE A 170 -3.03 -30.22 -12.65
CA PHE A 170 -3.69 -31.31 -11.90
C PHE A 170 -2.79 -31.84 -10.77
N ASN A 171 -3.34 -32.05 -9.59
CA ASN A 171 -2.66 -32.53 -8.38
C ASN A 171 -1.56 -31.63 -7.80
N THR A 172 -1.51 -30.34 -8.14
CA THR A 172 -0.62 -29.38 -7.51
C THR A 172 -1.42 -28.30 -6.78
N ARG A 173 -0.77 -27.60 -5.85
CA ARG A 173 -1.37 -26.37 -5.28
C ARG A 173 -1.53 -25.34 -6.40
N PRO A 174 -2.70 -24.69 -6.51
CA PRO A 174 -2.89 -23.59 -7.44
C PRO A 174 -1.82 -22.50 -7.24
N TYR A 175 -1.20 -22.08 -8.32
CA TYR A 175 -0.23 -20.98 -8.31
C TYR A 175 -0.48 -20.07 -9.50
N GLY A 176 -0.12 -18.78 -9.37
CA GLY A 176 -0.44 -17.79 -10.41
C GLY A 176 -1.95 -17.62 -10.56
N GLY A 177 -2.39 -17.48 -11.78
CA GLY A 177 -3.78 -17.23 -12.16
C GLY A 177 -4.09 -15.73 -12.14
N THR A 178 -4.89 -15.30 -13.11
CA THR A 178 -5.35 -13.92 -13.25
C THR A 178 -6.86 -13.86 -13.06
N ALA A 179 -7.32 -12.96 -12.20
CA ALA A 179 -8.73 -12.62 -12.02
C ALA A 179 -8.97 -11.18 -12.43
N ILE A 180 -10.04 -10.94 -13.18
CA ILE A 180 -10.40 -9.62 -13.69
C ILE A 180 -11.82 -9.33 -13.28
N TYR A 181 -11.99 -8.26 -12.51
CA TYR A 181 -13.29 -7.72 -12.13
C TYR A 181 -13.60 -6.50 -13.00
N SER A 182 -14.63 -6.59 -13.79
CA SER A 182 -15.11 -5.50 -14.64
C SER A 182 -16.45 -5.02 -14.16
N ARG A 183 -16.63 -3.70 -14.00
CA ARG A 183 -17.92 -3.14 -13.65
C ARG A 183 -19.01 -3.63 -14.61
N HIS A 184 -20.22 -3.83 -14.12
CA HIS A 184 -21.36 -4.30 -14.93
C HIS A 184 -21.67 -3.40 -16.15
N SER A 185 -21.35 -2.10 -16.05
CA SER A 185 -21.52 -1.15 -17.16
C SER A 185 -20.54 -1.36 -18.32
N PHE A 186 -19.53 -2.21 -18.14
CA PHE A 186 -18.53 -2.51 -19.16
C PHE A 186 -18.63 -3.97 -19.60
N ALA A 187 -18.60 -4.19 -20.90
CA ALA A 187 -18.57 -5.53 -21.47
C ALA A 187 -17.15 -5.82 -21.99
N PRO A 188 -16.28 -6.46 -21.19
CA PRO A 188 -14.93 -6.75 -21.63
C PRO A 188 -14.90 -7.91 -22.60
N GLY A 189 -14.06 -7.79 -23.63
CA GLY A 189 -13.67 -8.89 -24.51
C GLY A 189 -12.23 -9.30 -24.23
N PHE A 190 -11.94 -10.58 -24.40
CA PHE A 190 -10.62 -11.15 -24.16
C PHE A 190 -10.04 -11.74 -25.46
N PRO A 191 -9.52 -10.89 -26.37
CA PRO A 191 -9.04 -11.34 -27.67
C PRO A 191 -7.80 -12.24 -27.58
N TYR A 192 -7.10 -12.23 -26.46
CA TYR A 192 -5.95 -13.07 -26.21
C TYR A 192 -5.84 -13.41 -24.73
N ASN A 193 -5.59 -14.68 -24.45
CA ASN A 193 -5.36 -15.19 -23.12
C ASN A 193 -4.33 -16.32 -23.19
N SER A 194 -3.21 -16.19 -22.54
CA SER A 194 -2.13 -17.18 -22.50
C SER A 194 -1.61 -17.36 -21.09
N ASN A 195 -1.42 -18.61 -20.73
CA ASN A 195 -0.77 -19.01 -19.49
C ASN A 195 0.25 -20.09 -19.83
N THR A 196 1.48 -19.68 -20.10
CA THR A 196 2.51 -20.58 -20.62
C THR A 196 3.80 -20.40 -19.85
N ASN A 197 4.34 -21.48 -19.35
CA ASN A 197 5.65 -21.49 -18.69
C ASN A 197 5.81 -20.46 -17.55
N GLY A 198 4.76 -20.16 -16.79
CA GLY A 198 4.81 -19.18 -15.70
C GLY A 198 4.82 -17.71 -16.17
N ILE A 199 4.40 -17.47 -17.41
CA ILE A 199 4.07 -16.16 -17.95
C ILE A 199 2.58 -16.17 -18.30
N GLU A 200 1.85 -15.25 -17.72
CA GLU A 200 0.44 -15.03 -18.00
C GLU A 200 0.27 -13.70 -18.72
N ILE A 201 -0.40 -13.73 -19.85
CA ILE A 201 -0.71 -12.54 -20.62
C ILE A 201 -2.18 -12.59 -21.01
N THR A 202 -2.95 -11.63 -20.53
CA THR A 202 -4.37 -11.49 -20.86
C THR A 202 -4.59 -10.11 -21.49
N ILE A 203 -5.17 -10.10 -22.69
CA ILE A 203 -5.55 -8.84 -23.36
C ILE A 203 -7.03 -8.61 -23.11
N VAL A 204 -7.34 -7.40 -22.64
CA VAL A 204 -8.69 -6.95 -22.34
C VAL A 204 -9.04 -5.78 -23.26
N LYS A 205 -10.18 -5.87 -23.93
CA LYS A 205 -10.82 -4.76 -24.63
C LYS A 205 -12.14 -4.43 -23.95
N VAL A 206 -12.37 -3.16 -23.71
CA VAL A 206 -13.61 -2.68 -23.06
C VAL A 206 -14.44 -1.95 -24.11
N SER A 207 -15.73 -2.28 -24.22
CA SER A 207 -16.62 -1.74 -25.26
C SER A 207 -16.71 -0.21 -25.28
N THR A 208 -16.61 0.42 -24.11
CA THR A 208 -16.64 1.89 -23.95
C THR A 208 -15.32 2.57 -24.31
N LEU A 209 -14.26 1.81 -24.58
CA LEU A 209 -12.93 2.29 -24.96
C LEU A 209 -12.43 1.53 -26.20
N PRO A 210 -13.08 1.71 -27.35
CA PRO A 210 -12.87 0.84 -28.52
C PRO A 210 -11.43 0.88 -29.08
N ASN A 211 -10.71 1.96 -28.83
CA ASN A 211 -9.34 2.15 -29.32
C ASN A 211 -8.29 1.82 -28.27
N VAL A 212 -8.69 1.54 -27.02
CA VAL A 212 -7.79 1.21 -25.90
C VAL A 212 -7.77 -0.29 -25.67
N THR A 213 -6.58 -0.84 -25.55
CA THR A 213 -6.36 -2.23 -25.20
C THR A 213 -5.53 -2.29 -23.91
N ILE A 214 -5.91 -3.18 -23.03
CA ILE A 214 -5.22 -3.39 -21.75
C ILE A 214 -4.56 -4.77 -21.79
N THR A 215 -3.26 -4.81 -21.62
CA THR A 215 -2.45 -6.05 -21.59
C THR A 215 -2.03 -6.30 -20.15
N ALA A 216 -2.70 -7.23 -19.49
CA ALA A 216 -2.38 -7.68 -18.14
C ALA A 216 -1.26 -8.73 -18.19
N ILE A 217 -0.26 -8.59 -17.33
CA ILE A 217 0.93 -9.45 -17.31
C ILE A 217 1.22 -9.94 -15.89
N TYR A 218 1.54 -11.20 -15.80
CA TYR A 218 2.22 -11.77 -14.64
C TYR A 218 3.39 -12.64 -15.12
N ARG A 219 4.56 -12.44 -14.53
CA ARG A 219 5.73 -13.30 -14.73
C ARG A 219 6.16 -13.90 -13.39
N SER A 220 6.18 -15.22 -13.31
CA SER A 220 6.77 -15.90 -12.15
C SER A 220 8.26 -15.50 -11.99
N PRO A 221 8.74 -15.23 -10.76
CA PRO A 221 10.13 -14.81 -10.52
C PRO A 221 11.17 -15.83 -10.98
N LYS A 222 10.78 -17.11 -11.12
CA LYS A 222 11.65 -18.20 -11.59
C LYS A 222 11.86 -18.20 -13.10
N ILE A 223 11.10 -17.45 -13.84
CA ILE A 223 11.13 -17.42 -15.32
C ILE A 223 12.07 -16.33 -15.79
N SER A 224 12.86 -16.65 -16.81
CA SER A 224 13.83 -15.68 -17.35
C SER A 224 13.15 -14.48 -18.00
N LEU A 225 13.73 -13.30 -17.83
CA LEU A 225 13.26 -12.08 -18.47
C LEU A 225 13.31 -12.17 -20.00
N THR A 226 14.27 -12.90 -20.55
CA THR A 226 14.37 -13.16 -21.99
C THR A 226 13.12 -13.86 -22.53
N LEU A 227 12.56 -14.81 -21.78
CA LEU A 227 11.34 -15.49 -22.20
C LEU A 227 10.14 -14.55 -22.16
N LEU A 228 10.01 -13.72 -21.12
CA LEU A 228 8.98 -12.68 -21.07
C LEU A 228 9.10 -11.72 -22.26
N CYS A 229 10.29 -11.21 -22.56
CA CYS A 229 10.48 -10.31 -23.72
C CYS A 229 10.07 -10.97 -25.04
N ARG A 230 10.38 -12.25 -25.26
CA ARG A 230 9.94 -13.00 -26.45
C ARG A 230 8.42 -13.11 -26.52
N SER A 231 7.76 -13.46 -25.41
CA SER A 231 6.30 -13.54 -25.35
C SER A 231 5.64 -12.18 -25.60
N LEU A 232 6.21 -11.11 -25.07
CA LEU A 232 5.74 -9.74 -25.33
C LEU A 232 5.90 -9.34 -26.80
N ILE A 233 7.05 -9.62 -27.40
CA ILE A 233 7.28 -9.37 -28.83
C ILE A 233 6.21 -10.08 -29.64
N GLN A 234 6.00 -11.38 -29.42
CA GLN A 234 5.02 -12.18 -30.11
C GLN A 234 3.61 -11.55 -30.00
N VAL A 235 3.21 -11.13 -28.81
CA VAL A 235 1.89 -10.52 -28.57
C VAL A 235 1.79 -9.15 -29.24
N LEU A 236 2.78 -8.30 -29.05
CA LEU A 236 2.75 -6.91 -29.54
C LEU A 236 2.90 -6.82 -31.07
N ASP A 237 3.54 -7.80 -31.72
CA ASP A 237 3.69 -7.82 -33.17
C ASP A 237 2.47 -8.44 -33.89
N ASN A 238 1.74 -9.33 -33.22
CA ASN A 238 0.59 -10.03 -33.82
C ASN A 238 -0.76 -9.35 -33.58
N ILE A 239 -0.83 -8.41 -32.63
CA ILE A 239 -2.08 -7.71 -32.28
C ILE A 239 -1.92 -6.23 -32.60
N SER A 240 -2.81 -5.71 -33.46
CA SER A 240 -2.85 -4.27 -33.73
C SER A 240 -3.42 -3.50 -32.55
N PHE A 241 -2.66 -2.55 -32.05
CA PHE A 241 -3.07 -1.64 -30.99
C PHE A 241 -3.01 -0.20 -31.48
N GLN A 242 -4.06 0.57 -31.25
CA GLN A 242 -3.99 2.02 -31.39
C GLN A 242 -3.41 2.63 -30.11
N TYR A 243 -4.09 2.37 -29.00
CA TYR A 243 -3.63 2.74 -27.65
C TYR A 243 -3.53 1.48 -26.81
N ASN A 244 -2.39 1.26 -26.18
CA ASN A 244 -2.18 0.09 -25.35
C ASN A 244 -1.64 0.48 -23.98
N ILE A 245 -2.21 -0.13 -22.95
CA ILE A 245 -1.77 -0.09 -21.56
C ILE A 245 -1.26 -1.49 -21.21
N ILE A 246 0.00 -1.61 -20.82
CA ILE A 246 0.57 -2.84 -20.32
C ILE A 246 0.70 -2.67 -18.82
N ILE A 247 0.06 -3.54 -18.04
CA ILE A 247 0.00 -3.45 -16.59
C ILE A 247 0.23 -4.82 -15.97
N GLY A 248 0.96 -4.90 -14.87
CA GLY A 248 1.16 -6.18 -14.21
C GLY A 248 2.37 -6.28 -13.31
N ASP A 249 2.55 -7.49 -12.75
CA ASP A 249 3.73 -7.90 -12.01
C ASP A 249 4.74 -8.56 -12.95
N PHE A 250 5.79 -7.81 -13.23
CA PHE A 250 6.89 -8.25 -14.10
C PHE A 250 7.96 -9.02 -13.34
N ASN A 251 7.95 -8.94 -12.02
CA ASN A 251 9.03 -9.44 -11.16
C ASN A 251 10.42 -8.93 -11.60
N VAL A 252 10.48 -7.70 -12.13
CA VAL A 252 11.69 -6.98 -12.56
C VAL A 252 11.76 -5.69 -11.77
N ASN A 253 12.79 -5.50 -10.98
CA ASN A 253 12.91 -4.28 -10.21
C ASN A 253 13.30 -3.10 -11.12
N TRP A 254 12.33 -2.20 -11.36
CA TRP A 254 12.53 -1.02 -12.21
C TRP A 254 13.64 -0.10 -11.72
N MET A 255 13.90 -0.07 -10.42
CA MET A 255 14.97 0.75 -9.83
C MET A 255 16.36 0.19 -10.10
N ASN A 256 16.48 -1.09 -10.49
CA ASN A 256 17.74 -1.72 -10.86
C ASN A 256 17.95 -1.62 -12.37
N GLU A 257 18.91 -0.79 -12.79
CA GLU A 257 19.19 -0.52 -14.21
C GLU A 257 19.62 -1.76 -14.99
N ILE A 258 20.40 -2.63 -14.37
CA ILE A 258 20.89 -3.86 -15.00
C ILE A 258 19.72 -4.81 -15.23
N GLU A 259 18.90 -4.99 -14.23
CA GLU A 259 17.76 -5.90 -14.28
C GLU A 259 16.70 -5.44 -15.28
N ARG A 260 16.34 -4.13 -15.29
CA ARG A 260 15.32 -3.59 -16.19
C ARG A 260 15.74 -3.45 -17.64
N ARG A 261 17.06 -3.44 -17.95
CA ARG A 261 17.59 -3.09 -19.28
C ARG A 261 16.90 -3.81 -20.45
N PRO A 262 16.67 -5.14 -20.44
CA PRO A 262 16.02 -5.81 -21.56
C PRO A 262 14.58 -5.33 -21.78
N LEU A 263 13.83 -5.14 -20.70
CA LEU A 263 12.45 -4.67 -20.76
C LEU A 263 12.37 -3.19 -21.16
N TYR A 264 13.30 -2.38 -20.66
CA TYR A 264 13.43 -0.98 -21.03
C TYR A 264 13.71 -0.82 -22.52
N ASN A 265 14.67 -1.57 -23.07
CA ASN A 265 15.00 -1.52 -24.48
C ASN A 265 13.78 -1.92 -25.32
N LEU A 266 13.14 -3.03 -24.99
CA LEU A 266 11.98 -3.54 -25.72
C LEU A 266 10.79 -2.58 -25.71
N LEU A 267 10.39 -2.11 -24.53
CA LEU A 267 9.15 -1.32 -24.41
C LEU A 267 9.39 0.17 -24.60
N VAL A 268 10.44 0.71 -23.96
CA VAL A 268 10.65 2.17 -23.97
C VAL A 268 11.40 2.60 -25.23
N THR A 269 12.53 1.95 -25.55
CA THR A 269 13.39 2.40 -26.65
C THR A 269 12.84 2.00 -28.00
N GLU A 270 12.43 0.75 -28.19
CA GLU A 270 12.03 0.21 -29.50
C GLU A 270 10.56 0.48 -29.83
N ARG A 271 9.67 0.47 -28.81
CA ARG A 271 8.21 0.60 -28.98
C ARG A 271 7.61 1.88 -28.43
N ASN A 272 8.45 2.79 -27.93
CA ASN A 272 8.05 4.12 -27.45
C ASN A 272 6.95 4.11 -26.34
N TYR A 273 6.95 3.08 -25.48
CA TYR A 273 6.12 3.08 -24.29
C TYR A 273 6.75 3.95 -23.19
N LYS A 274 5.92 4.56 -22.39
CA LYS A 274 6.33 5.25 -21.16
C LYS A 274 5.91 4.45 -19.96
N GLN A 275 6.86 4.21 -19.04
CA GLN A 275 6.60 3.62 -17.74
C GLN A 275 6.13 4.69 -16.76
N LEU A 276 5.04 4.43 -16.04
CA LEU A 276 4.35 5.43 -15.23
C LEU A 276 4.57 5.29 -13.72
N ILE A 277 5.02 4.13 -13.23
CA ILE A 277 5.19 3.87 -11.79
C ILE A 277 6.63 4.12 -11.37
N SER A 278 6.85 5.14 -10.57
CA SER A 278 8.16 5.54 -10.05
C SER A 278 8.37 5.24 -8.56
N HIS A 279 7.33 4.73 -7.87
CA HIS A 279 7.37 4.42 -6.45
C HIS A 279 7.54 2.92 -6.21
N TYR A 280 7.96 2.56 -4.98
CA TYR A 280 8.02 1.15 -4.59
C TYR A 280 6.64 0.51 -4.59
N THR A 281 6.56 -0.70 -5.15
CA THR A 281 5.32 -1.47 -5.24
C THR A 281 5.31 -2.67 -4.30
N THR A 282 6.36 -2.85 -3.49
CA THR A 282 6.44 -3.92 -2.49
C THR A 282 7.00 -3.40 -1.16
N ASP A 283 6.72 -4.13 -0.09
CA ASP A 283 7.28 -3.87 1.25
C ASP A 283 8.81 -3.95 1.27
N ASN A 284 9.40 -4.74 0.39
CA ASN A 284 10.84 -4.87 0.22
C ASN A 284 11.48 -3.69 -0.52
N ARG A 285 10.72 -2.62 -0.78
CA ARG A 285 11.16 -1.41 -1.51
C ARG A 285 11.66 -1.73 -2.92
N THR A 286 10.98 -2.62 -3.61
CA THR A 286 11.18 -2.88 -5.03
C THR A 286 10.00 -2.36 -5.85
N THR A 287 10.26 -2.00 -7.10
CA THR A 287 9.23 -1.61 -8.07
C THR A 287 9.16 -2.72 -9.12
N ILE A 288 8.33 -3.73 -8.86
CA ILE A 288 8.19 -4.91 -9.73
C ILE A 288 6.84 -4.97 -10.44
N ASP A 289 5.88 -4.20 -9.95
CA ASP A 289 4.59 -3.99 -10.62
C ASP A 289 4.71 -2.72 -11.47
N HIS A 290 4.40 -2.82 -12.77
CA HIS A 290 4.64 -1.73 -13.72
C HIS A 290 3.37 -1.37 -14.48
N ILE A 291 3.31 -0.12 -14.94
CA ILE A 291 2.35 0.36 -15.94
C ILE A 291 3.12 1.01 -17.09
N TYR A 292 2.89 0.53 -18.28
CA TYR A 292 3.40 1.14 -19.52
C TYR A 292 2.25 1.58 -20.41
N THR A 293 2.41 2.70 -21.10
CA THR A 293 1.47 3.17 -22.10
C THR A 293 2.19 3.71 -23.33
N ASN A 294 1.66 3.46 -24.51
CA ASN A 294 2.16 4.00 -25.77
C ASN A 294 1.48 5.32 -26.17
N PHE A 295 0.61 5.83 -25.32
CA PHE A 295 -0.06 7.12 -25.51
C PHE A 295 0.10 7.97 -24.24
N LEU A 296 0.10 9.27 -24.43
CA LEU A 296 -0.07 10.25 -23.38
C LEU A 296 -1.16 11.19 -23.84
N PRO A 297 -2.12 11.52 -23.01
CA PRO A 297 -3.06 12.60 -23.32
C PRO A 297 -2.29 13.88 -23.65
N HIS A 298 -2.84 14.70 -24.53
CA HIS A 298 -2.22 15.94 -24.97
C HIS A 298 -1.95 16.95 -23.86
N SER A 299 -2.54 16.76 -22.67
CA SER A 299 -2.16 17.48 -21.45
C SER A 299 -1.72 16.48 -20.36
N HIS A 300 -0.56 16.71 -19.75
CA HIS A 300 -0.09 15.98 -18.58
C HIS A 300 -1.05 16.07 -17.37
N ALA A 301 -2.07 16.92 -17.44
CA ALA A 301 -3.06 17.13 -16.40
C ALA A 301 -4.17 16.05 -16.38
N ASP A 302 -4.34 15.30 -17.46
CA ASP A 302 -5.54 14.46 -17.65
C ASP A 302 -5.29 12.96 -17.37
N THR A 303 -4.05 12.53 -17.20
CA THR A 303 -3.74 11.14 -16.84
C THR A 303 -2.99 11.11 -15.52
N THR A 304 -3.48 10.33 -14.59
CA THR A 304 -2.86 10.17 -13.28
C THR A 304 -2.67 8.70 -12.96
N SER A 305 -1.55 8.38 -12.33
CA SER A 305 -1.17 7.03 -11.93
C SER A 305 -0.47 7.05 -10.59
N GLY A 306 -0.47 5.93 -9.90
CA GLY A 306 0.19 5.83 -8.61
C GLY A 306 0.11 4.45 -8.00
N THR A 307 0.42 4.40 -6.71
CA THR A 307 0.34 3.21 -5.87
C THR A 307 -0.70 3.40 -4.77
N LEU A 308 -1.34 2.32 -4.35
CA LEU A 308 -2.23 2.26 -3.19
C LEU A 308 -1.65 1.28 -2.18
N GLU A 309 -1.59 1.68 -0.93
CA GLU A 309 -1.19 0.79 0.16
C GLU A 309 -2.24 -0.30 0.35
N THR A 310 -1.77 -1.54 0.50
CA THR A 310 -2.60 -2.71 0.82
C THR A 310 -2.08 -3.34 2.09
N TYR A 311 -2.97 -3.71 3.01
CA TYR A 311 -2.58 -4.24 4.33
C TYR A 311 -2.52 -5.77 4.35
N PHE A 312 -2.97 -6.41 3.29
CA PHE A 312 -3.22 -7.84 3.23
C PHE A 312 -2.27 -8.60 2.30
N THR A 313 -1.47 -7.90 1.51
CA THR A 313 -0.41 -8.47 0.67
C THR A 313 0.84 -7.62 0.80
N ASP A 314 2.01 -8.19 0.51
CA ASP A 314 3.29 -7.47 0.46
C ASP A 314 3.47 -6.65 -0.84
N HIS A 315 2.48 -6.67 -1.74
CA HIS A 315 2.40 -5.81 -2.90
C HIS A 315 1.44 -4.64 -2.64
N LYS A 316 1.81 -3.46 -3.10
CA LYS A 316 0.92 -2.32 -3.23
C LYS A 316 0.15 -2.46 -4.53
N ALA A 317 -1.11 -2.05 -4.55
CA ALA A 317 -1.80 -1.94 -5.82
C ALA A 317 -1.24 -0.77 -6.64
N ILE A 318 -1.17 -0.95 -7.95
CA ILE A 318 -0.86 0.13 -8.88
C ILE A 318 -2.12 0.50 -9.66
N TRP A 319 -2.25 1.76 -10.01
CA TRP A 319 -3.45 2.24 -10.69
C TRP A 319 -3.14 3.30 -11.74
N LEU A 320 -4.05 3.41 -12.70
CA LEU A 320 -4.05 4.40 -13.76
C LEU A 320 -5.48 4.92 -13.95
N ALA A 321 -5.61 6.23 -14.07
CA ALA A 321 -6.88 6.85 -14.45
C ALA A 321 -6.66 7.83 -15.58
N PHE A 322 -7.56 7.81 -16.57
CA PHE A 322 -7.53 8.66 -17.74
C PHE A 322 -8.95 8.97 -18.25
N PRO A 323 -9.18 10.11 -18.91
CA PRO A 323 -10.49 10.48 -19.40
C PRO A 323 -11.03 9.49 -20.44
N TYR A 324 -12.34 9.25 -20.44
CA TYR A 324 -12.99 8.39 -21.47
C TYR A 324 -12.84 8.91 -22.89
N ASN A 325 -12.67 10.22 -23.06
CA ASN A 325 -12.55 10.89 -24.36
C ASN A 325 -11.10 11.00 -24.86
N ILE A 326 -10.25 10.08 -24.46
CA ILE A 326 -8.84 10.03 -24.93
C ILE A 326 -8.71 9.73 -26.43
N CYS A 327 -9.78 9.33 -27.09
CA CYS A 327 -9.88 8.92 -28.48
C CYS A 327 -10.50 9.99 -29.35
#